data_bdef7e146775caba93069d799498c2f4
#
_entry.id   bdef7e146775caba93069d799498c2f4
#
_cell.length_a   1.000
_cell.length_b   1.000
_cell.length_c   1.000
_cell.angle_alpha   90.00
_cell.angle_beta   90.00
_cell.angle_gamma   90.00
#
_symmetry.space_group_name_H-M   'P 1'
#
loop_
_entity.id
_entity.type
_entity.pdbx_description
1 polymer ?
#
loop_
_entity_poly.entity_id
_entity_poly.type
_entity_poly.pdbx_seq_one_letter_code
_entity_poly.pdbx_strand_id
1 'polypeptide(L)'
;MRPLASLPWQQISNLEALLLCAFICWLVSLAWSQQWTVWRTSLTAPWLALIAVMAAAAATAPAARANALHMTGRIAAALAIYVMAVNGITTAGRLSRAIVTTVAAGVVVAALAILESLQLPAVLDWLKAFRPSISVVGAQLRAGGPLQYPTIASMYLEVVFALGLGLLVASIDRKQNARSLVFVGALVVIAEAIVLTFTRAGLLSMAVTVTMVSVWRVRSRGIDAAVRAIGAVSVLIAASFAVSRPAQSVWLRLTSEGQENWYRSAIEPPDDIHFAAGQTRQIPIRVTNTGRVTWDSTDNPPFYFSYHWLEATADRVVAFEGARTAFAAPVAPAETTTVRASVRAPNQIGRYRIAWDVVQEGRLWFSTEPGAIRTMSLATVSGFSFGARPPTTALPLPVERPGRWQLWSSALRLFAAHPVLGVGPDNFRLLYGPYAGLRNPDRRTHSNNMYLEMLVGSGLLGALACGWLLWRIAALVAAGVHTATIDQRKTASIGVAAAVIAIGLHGLVDSFLSFTPTYVLIALTLAFADASGPRTTTGTHADRV
;
A
#
# COMPACT_ATOMS: atom_id res chain seq x y z
N MET A 1 1.91 0.58 -12.05
CA MET A 1 2.02 -0.11 -13.37
C MET A 1 1.83 0.93 -14.46
N ARG A 2 2.64 0.90 -15.50
CA ARG A 2 2.37 1.73 -16.68
C ARG A 2 1.07 1.24 -17.32
N PRO A 3 0.13 2.12 -17.69
CA PRO A 3 -1.09 1.70 -18.35
C PRO A 3 -0.77 1.11 -19.73
N LEU A 4 -1.43 0.01 -20.09
CA LEU A 4 -1.36 -0.59 -21.43
C LEU A 4 -2.03 0.33 -22.47
N ALA A 5 -3.13 0.96 -22.06
CA ALA A 5 -3.88 1.93 -22.84
C ALA A 5 -4.39 3.04 -21.93
N SER A 6 -4.28 4.29 -22.36
CA SER A 6 -4.86 5.46 -21.70
C SER A 6 -6.01 5.97 -22.57
N LEU A 7 -7.23 5.70 -22.14
CA LEU A 7 -8.42 6.37 -22.66
C LEU A 7 -8.60 7.71 -21.92
N PRO A 8 -9.31 8.70 -22.50
CA PRO A 8 -9.50 10.00 -21.85
C PRO A 8 -10.09 9.91 -20.44
N TRP A 9 -10.77 8.81 -20.12
CA TRP A 9 -11.46 8.57 -18.85
C TRP A 9 -10.94 7.35 -18.07
N GLN A 10 -10.04 6.52 -18.63
CA GLN A 10 -9.60 5.29 -17.98
C GLN A 10 -8.19 4.86 -18.41
N GLN A 11 -7.37 4.49 -17.43
CA GLN A 11 -6.09 3.83 -17.62
C GLN A 11 -6.26 2.34 -17.32
N ILE A 12 -6.07 1.49 -18.30
CA ILE A 12 -6.20 0.03 -18.19
C ILE A 12 -4.80 -0.55 -17.97
N SER A 13 -4.57 -1.21 -16.84
CA SER A 13 -3.34 -1.95 -16.57
C SER A 13 -3.31 -3.28 -17.34
N ASN A 14 -2.12 -3.83 -17.56
CA ASN A 14 -1.95 -5.15 -18.20
C ASN A 14 -2.76 -6.25 -17.48
N LEU A 15 -2.84 -6.20 -16.15
CA LEU A 15 -3.59 -7.16 -15.36
C LEU A 15 -5.11 -7.01 -15.59
N GLU A 16 -5.63 -5.78 -15.65
CA GLU A 16 -7.05 -5.53 -15.95
C GLU A 16 -7.42 -5.99 -17.36
N ALA A 17 -6.52 -5.78 -18.33
CA ALA A 17 -6.73 -6.29 -19.69
C ALA A 17 -6.80 -7.82 -19.74
N LEU A 18 -5.89 -8.52 -19.05
CA LEU A 18 -5.91 -9.98 -18.95
C LEU A 18 -7.17 -10.50 -18.26
N LEU A 19 -7.61 -9.83 -17.18
CA LEU A 19 -8.85 -10.18 -16.47
C LEU A 19 -10.07 -9.98 -17.36
N LEU A 20 -10.11 -8.90 -18.13
CA LEU A 20 -11.19 -8.64 -19.10
C LEU A 20 -11.22 -9.71 -20.19
N CYS A 21 -10.07 -10.08 -20.76
CA CYS A 21 -9.99 -11.18 -21.74
C CYS A 21 -10.47 -12.49 -21.15
N ALA A 22 -10.02 -12.85 -19.93
CA ALA A 22 -10.45 -14.06 -19.24
C ALA A 22 -11.97 -14.06 -18.99
N PHE A 23 -12.53 -12.91 -18.61
CA PHE A 23 -13.97 -12.76 -18.40
C PHE A 23 -14.77 -12.90 -19.69
N ILE A 24 -14.31 -12.29 -20.78
CA ILE A 24 -14.94 -12.45 -22.10
C ILE A 24 -14.89 -13.91 -22.56
N CYS A 25 -13.74 -14.58 -22.47
CA CYS A 25 -13.62 -16.00 -22.80
C CYS A 25 -14.57 -16.87 -21.98
N TRP A 26 -14.71 -16.58 -20.68
CA TRP A 26 -15.64 -17.27 -19.81
C TRP A 26 -17.09 -17.03 -20.22
N LEU A 27 -17.50 -15.79 -20.53
CA LEU A 27 -18.85 -15.48 -21.03
C LEU A 27 -19.17 -16.21 -22.34
N VAL A 28 -18.21 -16.25 -23.27
CA VAL A 28 -18.34 -17.02 -24.53
C VAL A 28 -18.55 -18.50 -24.23
N SER A 29 -17.78 -19.06 -23.29
CA SER A 29 -17.94 -20.45 -22.83
C SER A 29 -19.34 -20.71 -22.25
N LEU A 30 -19.88 -19.79 -21.44
CA LEU A 30 -21.23 -19.88 -20.91
C LEU A 30 -22.31 -19.82 -21.99
N ALA A 31 -22.16 -18.90 -22.94
CA ALA A 31 -23.07 -18.77 -24.06
C ALA A 31 -23.10 -20.06 -24.91
N TRP A 32 -21.93 -20.67 -25.12
CA TRP A 32 -21.79 -21.93 -25.85
C TRP A 32 -22.42 -23.13 -25.12
N SER A 33 -22.19 -23.18 -23.78
CA SER A 33 -22.69 -24.28 -22.95
C SER A 33 -24.12 -24.09 -22.45
N GLN A 34 -24.76 -22.96 -22.69
CA GLN A 34 -26.11 -22.59 -22.22
C GLN A 34 -26.29 -22.66 -20.70
N GLN A 35 -25.22 -22.60 -19.93
CA GLN A 35 -25.22 -22.71 -18.45
C GLN A 35 -25.31 -21.36 -17.77
N TRP A 36 -26.49 -20.75 -17.71
CA TRP A 36 -26.69 -19.40 -17.15
C TRP A 36 -26.98 -19.35 -15.64
N THR A 37 -27.07 -20.50 -14.96
CA THR A 37 -27.34 -20.57 -13.50
C THR A 37 -26.14 -20.22 -12.62
N VAL A 38 -24.98 -19.98 -13.22
CA VAL A 38 -23.69 -19.69 -12.58
C VAL A 38 -23.68 -18.46 -11.66
N TRP A 39 -24.61 -17.51 -11.85
CA TRP A 39 -24.71 -16.29 -11.05
C TRP A 39 -25.31 -16.49 -9.65
N ARG A 40 -25.90 -17.65 -9.36
CA ARG A 40 -26.51 -17.96 -8.07
C ARG A 40 -25.47 -18.47 -7.07
N THR A 41 -24.68 -17.55 -6.53
CA THR A 41 -23.72 -17.84 -5.47
C THR A 41 -24.18 -17.21 -4.16
N SER A 42 -23.53 -17.58 -3.04
CA SER A 42 -23.89 -17.09 -1.71
C SER A 42 -23.66 -15.59 -1.52
N LEU A 43 -22.76 -14.97 -2.28
CA LEU A 43 -22.42 -13.54 -2.15
C LEU A 43 -22.92 -12.65 -3.29
N THR A 44 -23.48 -13.22 -4.39
CA THR A 44 -23.87 -12.41 -5.56
C THR A 44 -24.91 -11.35 -5.22
N ALA A 45 -25.98 -11.69 -4.51
CA ALA A 45 -27.04 -10.73 -4.20
C ALA A 45 -26.56 -9.55 -3.35
N PRO A 46 -25.90 -9.75 -2.18
CA PRO A 46 -25.42 -8.63 -1.38
C PRO A 46 -24.33 -7.82 -2.10
N TRP A 47 -23.52 -8.47 -2.93
CA TRP A 47 -22.48 -7.77 -3.69
C TRP A 47 -23.07 -6.90 -4.81
N LEU A 48 -24.10 -7.38 -5.53
CA LEU A 48 -24.84 -6.59 -6.50
C LEU A 48 -25.57 -5.40 -5.85
N ALA A 49 -26.15 -5.59 -4.65
CA ALA A 49 -26.76 -4.50 -3.90
C ALA A 49 -25.72 -3.41 -3.56
N LEU A 50 -24.52 -3.81 -3.12
CA LEU A 50 -23.43 -2.87 -2.87
C LEU A 50 -23.02 -2.12 -4.14
N ILE A 51 -22.85 -2.81 -5.27
CA ILE A 51 -22.49 -2.18 -6.56
C ILE A 51 -23.59 -1.20 -7.00
N ALA A 52 -24.86 -1.54 -6.86
CA ALA A 52 -25.98 -0.66 -7.21
C ALA A 52 -25.96 0.64 -6.38
N VAL A 53 -25.74 0.54 -5.06
CA VAL A 53 -25.62 1.72 -4.19
C VAL A 53 -24.36 2.54 -4.54
N MET A 54 -23.21 1.89 -4.79
CA MET A 54 -21.99 2.58 -5.21
C MET A 54 -22.17 3.30 -6.55
N ALA A 55 -22.91 2.72 -7.50
CA ALA A 55 -23.23 3.35 -8.77
C ALA A 55 -24.14 4.58 -8.59
N ALA A 56 -25.15 4.47 -7.74
CA ALA A 56 -26.00 5.61 -7.37
C ALA A 56 -25.20 6.72 -6.68
N ALA A 57 -24.32 6.36 -5.73
CA ALA A 57 -23.42 7.30 -5.07
C ALA A 57 -22.45 7.98 -6.05
N ALA A 58 -21.94 7.25 -7.03
CA ALA A 58 -21.06 7.80 -8.07
C ALA A 58 -21.82 8.76 -9.00
N ALA A 59 -23.07 8.44 -9.38
CA ALA A 59 -23.90 9.28 -10.22
C ALA A 59 -24.27 10.62 -9.53
N THR A 60 -24.51 10.58 -8.21
CA THR A 60 -24.88 11.74 -7.39
C THR A 60 -23.68 12.43 -6.73
N ALA A 61 -22.46 11.95 -6.97
CA ALA A 61 -21.24 12.50 -6.34
C ALA A 61 -21.10 14.01 -6.62
N PRO A 62 -20.83 14.83 -5.59
CA PRO A 62 -20.68 16.28 -5.73
C PRO A 62 -19.47 16.67 -6.58
N ALA A 63 -18.45 15.81 -6.62
CA ALA A 63 -17.26 16.01 -7.44
C ALA A 63 -16.68 14.65 -7.87
N ALA A 64 -15.75 14.66 -8.84
CA ALA A 64 -14.95 13.50 -9.27
C ALA A 64 -15.77 12.23 -9.59
N ARG A 65 -16.92 12.38 -10.27
CA ARG A 65 -17.81 11.27 -10.68
C ARG A 65 -17.07 10.15 -11.42
N ALA A 66 -16.16 10.51 -12.32
CA ALA A 66 -15.37 9.54 -13.08
C ALA A 66 -14.52 8.64 -12.15
N ASN A 67 -13.90 9.20 -11.09
CA ASN A 67 -13.16 8.44 -10.10
C ASN A 67 -14.07 7.47 -9.34
N ALA A 68 -15.26 7.94 -8.91
CA ALA A 68 -16.24 7.12 -8.22
C ALA A 68 -16.79 5.98 -9.10
N LEU A 69 -17.07 6.23 -10.37
CA LEU A 69 -17.46 5.20 -11.33
C LEU A 69 -16.35 4.17 -11.57
N HIS A 70 -15.09 4.63 -11.64
CA HIS A 70 -13.94 3.74 -11.78
C HIS A 70 -13.80 2.80 -10.58
N MET A 71 -13.97 3.31 -9.36
CA MET A 71 -13.96 2.47 -8.16
C MET A 71 -15.12 1.48 -8.14
N THR A 72 -16.32 1.91 -8.53
CA THR A 72 -17.48 1.02 -8.68
C THR A 72 -17.21 -0.11 -9.68
N GLY A 73 -16.58 0.22 -10.81
CA GLY A 73 -16.14 -0.75 -11.81
C GLY A 73 -15.16 -1.79 -11.27
N ARG A 74 -14.22 -1.40 -10.39
CA ARG A 74 -13.31 -2.34 -9.72
C ARG A 74 -14.03 -3.34 -8.81
N ILE A 75 -15.02 -2.87 -8.06
CA ILE A 75 -15.84 -3.74 -7.20
C ILE A 75 -16.72 -4.68 -8.04
N ALA A 76 -17.21 -4.23 -9.21
CA ALA A 76 -17.91 -5.08 -10.16
C ALA A 76 -16.97 -6.13 -10.80
N ALA A 77 -15.74 -5.73 -11.15
CA ALA A 77 -14.72 -6.67 -11.63
C ALA A 77 -14.36 -7.73 -10.57
N ALA A 78 -14.27 -7.33 -9.30
CA ALA A 78 -14.05 -8.26 -8.19
C ALA A 78 -15.19 -9.30 -8.08
N LEU A 79 -16.45 -8.87 -8.23
CA LEU A 79 -17.60 -9.79 -8.29
C LEU A 79 -17.48 -10.75 -9.48
N ALA A 80 -17.13 -10.26 -10.66
CA ALA A 80 -16.94 -11.10 -11.84
C ALA A 80 -15.88 -12.19 -11.60
N ILE A 81 -14.72 -11.81 -11.03
CA ILE A 81 -13.64 -12.74 -10.68
C ILE A 81 -14.12 -13.78 -9.66
N TYR A 82 -14.85 -13.33 -8.62
CA TYR A 82 -15.42 -14.23 -7.61
C TYR A 82 -16.36 -15.25 -8.27
N VAL A 83 -17.30 -14.81 -9.10
CA VAL A 83 -18.27 -15.69 -9.78
C VAL A 83 -17.56 -16.67 -10.70
N MET A 84 -16.58 -16.22 -11.51
CA MET A 84 -15.76 -17.10 -12.34
C MET A 84 -15.03 -18.16 -11.50
N ALA A 85 -14.40 -17.75 -10.40
CA ALA A 85 -13.63 -18.66 -9.56
C ALA A 85 -14.51 -19.70 -8.86
N VAL A 86 -15.66 -19.30 -8.30
CA VAL A 86 -16.62 -20.24 -7.66
C VAL A 86 -17.10 -21.32 -8.65
N ASN A 87 -17.41 -20.91 -9.89
CA ASN A 87 -17.88 -21.84 -10.92
C ASN A 87 -16.75 -22.68 -11.53
N GLY A 88 -15.52 -22.17 -11.55
CA GLY A 88 -14.34 -22.90 -11.99
C GLY A 88 -13.83 -23.92 -10.96
N ILE A 89 -14.00 -23.63 -9.66
CA ILE A 89 -13.54 -24.48 -8.55
C ILE A 89 -14.65 -25.48 -8.16
N THR A 90 -14.86 -26.49 -8.99
CA THR A 90 -15.95 -27.47 -8.79
C THR A 90 -15.57 -28.67 -7.92
N THR A 91 -14.26 -28.89 -7.69
CA THR A 91 -13.77 -30.05 -6.93
C THR A 91 -12.75 -29.63 -5.87
N ALA A 92 -12.59 -30.44 -4.80
CA ALA A 92 -11.57 -30.23 -3.78
C ALA A 92 -10.14 -30.22 -4.36
N GLY A 93 -9.88 -30.97 -5.44
CA GLY A 93 -8.60 -30.95 -6.14
C GLY A 93 -8.34 -29.63 -6.87
N ARG A 94 -9.37 -29.04 -7.49
CA ARG A 94 -9.26 -27.71 -8.12
C ARG A 94 -9.05 -26.61 -7.06
N LEU A 95 -9.78 -26.67 -5.94
CA LEU A 95 -9.59 -25.75 -4.82
C LEU A 95 -8.16 -25.82 -4.29
N SER A 96 -7.66 -27.03 -4.01
CA SER A 96 -6.29 -27.20 -3.52
C SER A 96 -5.25 -26.65 -4.51
N ARG A 97 -5.41 -26.90 -5.82
CA ARG A 97 -4.52 -26.35 -6.84
C ARG A 97 -4.58 -24.82 -6.89
N ALA A 98 -5.77 -24.24 -6.86
CA ALA A 98 -5.94 -22.78 -6.87
C ALA A 98 -5.26 -22.12 -5.66
N ILE A 99 -5.44 -22.69 -4.45
CA ILE A 99 -4.77 -22.18 -3.25
C ILE A 99 -3.25 -22.32 -3.36
N VAL A 100 -2.74 -23.47 -3.82
CA VAL A 100 -1.30 -23.70 -4.02
C VAL A 100 -0.71 -22.72 -5.03
N THR A 101 -1.40 -22.47 -6.15
CA THR A 101 -0.95 -21.48 -7.16
C THR A 101 -0.93 -20.08 -6.58
N THR A 102 -1.94 -19.70 -5.78
CA THR A 102 -1.97 -18.39 -5.11
C THR A 102 -0.81 -18.25 -4.12
N VAL A 103 -0.51 -19.28 -3.35
CA VAL A 103 0.63 -19.28 -2.42
C VAL A 103 1.96 -19.22 -3.18
N ALA A 104 2.11 -19.98 -4.28
CA ALA A 104 3.31 -19.93 -5.12
C ALA A 104 3.54 -18.53 -5.72
N ALA A 105 2.49 -17.87 -6.22
CA ALA A 105 2.57 -16.48 -6.68
C ALA A 105 2.99 -15.54 -5.54
N GLY A 106 2.47 -15.75 -4.33
CA GLY A 106 2.88 -14.98 -3.14
C GLY A 106 4.34 -15.18 -2.77
N VAL A 107 4.88 -16.39 -2.91
CA VAL A 107 6.33 -16.65 -2.70
C VAL A 107 7.18 -15.85 -3.70
N VAL A 108 6.74 -15.74 -4.97
CA VAL A 108 7.44 -14.92 -5.97
C VAL A 108 7.42 -13.45 -5.56
N VAL A 109 6.27 -12.91 -5.13
CA VAL A 109 6.17 -11.53 -4.64
C VAL A 109 7.05 -11.32 -3.42
N ALA A 110 7.07 -12.28 -2.48
CA ALA A 110 7.90 -12.24 -1.28
C ALA A 110 9.40 -12.26 -1.63
N ALA A 111 9.83 -13.13 -2.53
CA ALA A 111 11.21 -13.19 -3.00
C ALA A 111 11.67 -11.88 -3.63
N LEU A 112 10.82 -11.25 -4.45
CA LEU A 112 11.10 -9.94 -5.04
C LEU A 112 11.19 -8.83 -3.98
N ALA A 113 10.37 -8.86 -2.93
CA ALA A 113 10.46 -7.93 -1.82
C ALA A 113 11.76 -8.13 -1.01
N ILE A 114 12.19 -9.37 -0.80
CA ILE A 114 13.45 -9.68 -0.15
C ILE A 114 14.63 -9.19 -1.01
N LEU A 115 14.64 -9.47 -2.32
CA LEU A 115 15.67 -8.98 -3.25
C LEU A 115 15.73 -7.45 -3.29
N GLU A 116 14.58 -6.77 -3.22
CA GLU A 116 14.51 -5.31 -3.10
C GLU A 116 15.20 -4.81 -1.83
N SER A 117 15.02 -5.50 -0.72
CA SER A 117 15.62 -5.10 0.57
C SER A 117 17.15 -5.17 0.56
N LEU A 118 17.74 -5.95 -0.35
CA LEU A 118 19.19 -6.01 -0.58
C LEU A 118 19.71 -4.79 -1.35
N GLN A 119 18.83 -3.90 -1.83
CA GLN A 119 19.14 -2.67 -2.55
C GLN A 119 20.04 -2.86 -3.79
N LEU A 120 19.95 -4.03 -4.44
CA LEU A 120 20.71 -4.31 -5.66
C LEU A 120 20.25 -3.40 -6.80
N PRO A 121 21.15 -2.62 -7.45
CA PRO A 121 20.76 -1.64 -8.47
C PRO A 121 19.91 -2.23 -9.59
N ALA A 122 20.27 -3.39 -10.11
CA ALA A 122 19.53 -4.06 -11.18
C ALA A 122 18.08 -4.42 -10.77
N VAL A 123 17.87 -4.84 -9.51
CA VAL A 123 16.54 -5.16 -8.97
C VAL A 123 15.72 -3.88 -8.81
N LEU A 124 16.31 -2.83 -8.25
CA LEU A 124 15.65 -1.55 -8.05
C LEU A 124 15.25 -0.93 -9.40
N ASP A 125 16.11 -0.98 -10.39
CA ASP A 125 15.82 -0.46 -11.75
C ASP A 125 14.70 -1.26 -12.43
N TRP A 126 14.71 -2.57 -12.30
CA TRP A 126 13.62 -3.41 -12.80
C TRP A 126 12.28 -3.11 -12.11
N LEU A 127 12.29 -2.92 -10.80
CA LEU A 127 11.08 -2.58 -10.02
C LEU A 127 10.49 -1.21 -10.38
N LYS A 128 11.28 -0.27 -10.93
CA LYS A 128 10.78 1.02 -11.45
C LYS A 128 9.74 0.86 -12.57
N ALA A 129 9.73 -0.28 -13.27
CA ALA A 129 8.69 -0.58 -14.25
C ALA A 129 7.30 -0.77 -13.61
N PHE A 130 7.24 -1.17 -12.34
CA PHE A 130 6.00 -1.46 -11.60
C PHE A 130 5.57 -0.30 -10.71
N ARG A 131 6.52 0.48 -10.20
CA ARG A 131 6.26 1.62 -9.31
C ARG A 131 7.28 2.74 -9.50
N PRO A 132 6.84 4.02 -9.45
CA PRO A 132 7.72 5.16 -9.77
C PRO A 132 8.72 5.49 -8.65
N SER A 133 8.46 5.11 -7.40
CA SER A 133 9.27 5.50 -6.25
C SER A 133 9.46 4.38 -5.23
N ILE A 134 10.61 4.43 -4.56
CA ILE A 134 10.94 3.58 -3.43
C ILE A 134 10.26 4.16 -2.18
N SER A 135 9.76 3.29 -1.29
CA SER A 135 9.20 3.71 0.00
C SER A 135 10.24 3.54 1.10
N VAL A 136 10.43 4.58 1.92
CA VAL A 136 11.36 4.56 3.04
C VAL A 136 10.70 5.05 4.32
N VAL A 137 11.22 4.62 5.47
CA VAL A 137 10.91 5.18 6.79
C VAL A 137 12.24 5.41 7.49
N GLY A 138 12.60 6.67 7.66
CA GLY A 138 13.97 7.02 8.03
C GLY A 138 14.96 6.54 6.97
N ALA A 139 16.10 6.03 7.39
CA ALA A 139 17.09 5.42 6.49
C ALA A 139 16.67 4.04 5.98
N GLN A 140 15.59 3.45 6.52
CA GLN A 140 15.21 2.08 6.25
C GLN A 140 14.30 1.97 5.02
N LEU A 141 14.71 1.20 4.01
CA LEU A 141 13.87 0.83 2.88
C LEU A 141 12.71 -0.05 3.37
N ARG A 142 11.50 0.26 2.93
CA ARG A 142 10.30 -0.56 3.09
C ARG A 142 10.07 -1.35 1.81
N ALA A 143 10.27 -2.64 1.87
CA ALA A 143 10.10 -3.49 0.70
C ALA A 143 8.62 -3.63 0.32
N GLY A 144 8.32 -3.46 -0.95
CA GLY A 144 6.99 -3.65 -1.53
C GLY A 144 6.99 -4.64 -2.67
N GLY A 145 8.18 -5.08 -3.11
CA GLY A 145 8.34 -5.91 -4.30
C GLY A 145 7.71 -5.24 -5.52
N PRO A 146 6.97 -5.96 -6.37
CA PRO A 146 6.33 -5.42 -7.55
C PRO A 146 5.03 -4.65 -7.23
N LEU A 147 4.60 -4.58 -5.96
CA LEU A 147 3.38 -3.90 -5.55
C LEU A 147 3.64 -2.41 -5.29
N GLN A 148 2.62 -1.58 -5.45
CA GLN A 148 2.75 -0.12 -5.48
C GLN A 148 3.22 0.48 -4.16
N TYR A 149 2.77 -0.08 -3.03
CA TYR A 149 3.11 0.38 -1.68
C TYR A 149 3.41 -0.81 -0.76
N PRO A 150 4.30 -0.64 0.23
CA PRO A 150 4.62 -1.69 1.20
C PRO A 150 3.42 -2.16 2.04
N THR A 151 2.46 -1.27 2.33
CA THR A 151 1.23 -1.64 3.04
C THR A 151 0.36 -2.57 2.20
N ILE A 152 0.27 -2.33 0.89
CA ILE A 152 -0.44 -3.20 -0.06
C ILE A 152 0.27 -4.55 -0.19
N ALA A 153 1.62 -4.55 -0.20
CA ALA A 153 2.40 -5.78 -0.21
C ALA A 153 2.19 -6.58 1.08
N SER A 154 2.15 -5.92 2.24
CA SER A 154 1.85 -6.55 3.52
C SER A 154 0.49 -7.25 3.49
N MET A 155 -0.57 -6.53 3.12
CA MET A 155 -1.93 -7.08 3.03
C MET A 155 -1.99 -8.29 2.09
N TYR A 156 -1.36 -8.19 0.91
CA TYR A 156 -1.31 -9.29 -0.04
C TYR A 156 -0.62 -10.53 0.56
N LEU A 157 0.54 -10.32 1.17
CA LEU A 157 1.36 -11.40 1.77
C LEU A 157 0.72 -12.03 3.01
N GLU A 158 -0.02 -11.26 3.84
CA GLU A 158 -0.77 -11.77 4.98
C GLU A 158 -1.84 -12.78 4.58
N VAL A 159 -2.59 -12.46 3.52
CA VAL A 159 -3.60 -13.37 2.96
C VAL A 159 -2.95 -14.65 2.45
N VAL A 160 -1.85 -14.52 1.72
CA VAL A 160 -1.11 -15.66 1.18
C VAL A 160 -0.47 -16.49 2.31
N PHE A 161 0.04 -15.84 3.36
CA PHE A 161 0.56 -16.50 4.56
C PHE A 161 -0.52 -17.36 5.24
N ALA A 162 -1.71 -16.80 5.43
CA ALA A 162 -2.83 -17.53 6.04
C ALA A 162 -3.26 -18.75 5.20
N LEU A 163 -3.33 -18.59 3.87
CA LEU A 163 -3.60 -19.70 2.95
C LEU A 163 -2.52 -20.79 3.03
N GLY A 164 -1.24 -20.37 3.05
CA GLY A 164 -0.09 -21.26 3.19
C GLY A 164 -0.09 -22.04 4.52
N LEU A 165 -0.49 -21.38 5.62
CA LEU A 165 -0.61 -22.01 6.93
C LEU A 165 -1.69 -23.11 6.92
N GLY A 166 -2.84 -22.87 6.26
CA GLY A 166 -3.87 -23.88 6.05
C GLY A 166 -3.38 -25.07 5.24
N LEU A 167 -2.57 -24.84 4.19
CA LEU A 167 -1.95 -25.91 3.40
C LEU A 167 -0.91 -26.70 4.20
N LEU A 168 -0.13 -26.05 5.05
CA LEU A 168 0.80 -26.73 5.95
C LEU A 168 0.07 -27.70 6.87
N VAL A 169 -0.96 -27.22 7.57
CA VAL A 169 -1.76 -28.07 8.46
C VAL A 169 -2.39 -29.25 7.70
N ALA A 170 -2.96 -28.99 6.52
CA ALA A 170 -3.55 -30.03 5.68
C ALA A 170 -2.54 -31.06 5.15
N SER A 171 -1.29 -30.64 4.87
CA SER A 171 -0.23 -31.54 4.41
C SER A 171 0.27 -32.46 5.53
N ILE A 172 0.35 -31.94 6.77
CA ILE A 172 0.71 -32.72 7.96
C ILE A 172 -0.38 -33.76 8.25
N ASP A 173 -1.66 -33.37 8.19
CA ASP A 173 -2.79 -34.29 8.37
C ASP A 173 -2.77 -35.46 7.37
N ARG A 174 -2.31 -35.19 6.16
CA ARG A 174 -2.17 -36.20 5.09
C ARG A 174 -0.85 -36.96 5.14
N LYS A 175 0.00 -36.69 6.14
CA LYS A 175 1.35 -37.28 6.29
C LYS A 175 2.25 -37.06 5.07
N GLN A 176 2.12 -35.91 4.40
CA GLN A 176 2.88 -35.53 3.21
C GLN A 176 4.14 -34.72 3.62
N ASN A 177 5.15 -35.37 4.23
CA ASN A 177 6.30 -34.71 4.84
C ASN A 177 7.06 -33.78 3.88
N ALA A 178 7.32 -34.21 2.65
CA ALA A 178 8.03 -33.39 1.66
C ALA A 178 7.24 -32.10 1.33
N ARG A 179 5.91 -32.18 1.18
CA ARG A 179 5.06 -31.00 0.95
C ARG A 179 5.00 -30.10 2.18
N SER A 180 4.96 -30.70 3.38
CA SER A 180 5.00 -29.92 4.62
C SER A 180 6.27 -29.08 4.73
N LEU A 181 7.42 -29.66 4.37
CA LEU A 181 8.70 -28.92 4.35
C LEU A 181 8.69 -27.76 3.33
N VAL A 182 8.14 -27.99 2.14
CA VAL A 182 7.97 -26.92 1.12
C VAL A 182 7.10 -25.78 1.66
N PHE A 183 5.98 -26.09 2.33
CA PHE A 183 5.13 -25.05 2.91
C PHE A 183 5.79 -24.33 4.09
N VAL A 184 6.59 -25.01 4.91
CA VAL A 184 7.41 -24.35 5.95
C VAL A 184 8.36 -23.34 5.32
N GLY A 185 9.11 -23.73 4.28
CA GLY A 185 10.01 -22.80 3.55
C GLY A 185 9.25 -21.63 2.94
N ALA A 186 8.11 -21.88 2.30
CA ALA A 186 7.26 -20.83 1.72
C ALA A 186 6.77 -19.84 2.79
N LEU A 187 6.32 -20.32 3.95
CA LEU A 187 5.85 -19.48 5.05
C LEU A 187 6.96 -18.61 5.63
N VAL A 188 8.17 -19.15 5.77
CA VAL A 188 9.33 -18.37 6.26
C VAL A 188 9.66 -17.25 5.27
N VAL A 189 9.72 -17.54 3.96
CA VAL A 189 9.97 -16.53 2.91
C VAL A 189 8.89 -15.44 2.90
N ILE A 190 7.61 -15.83 2.98
CA ILE A 190 6.50 -14.88 3.00
C ILE A 190 6.53 -14.03 4.27
N ALA A 191 6.78 -14.63 5.43
CA ALA A 191 6.85 -13.92 6.70
C ALA A 191 8.01 -12.91 6.74
N GLU A 192 9.21 -13.31 6.26
CA GLU A 192 10.34 -12.38 6.12
C GLU A 192 9.96 -11.18 5.24
N ALA A 193 9.30 -11.41 4.11
CA ALA A 193 8.84 -10.33 3.25
C ALA A 193 7.81 -9.41 3.96
N ILE A 194 6.87 -9.96 4.78
CA ILE A 194 5.94 -9.15 5.58
C ILE A 194 6.73 -8.26 6.54
N VAL A 195 7.72 -8.81 7.24
CA VAL A 195 8.60 -8.05 8.16
C VAL A 195 9.28 -6.90 7.41
N LEU A 196 9.80 -7.17 6.21
CA LEU A 196 10.49 -6.19 5.35
C LEU A 196 9.61 -5.05 4.86
N THR A 197 8.28 -5.23 4.87
CA THR A 197 7.36 -4.11 4.58
C THR A 197 7.34 -3.06 5.68
N PHE A 198 7.82 -3.35 6.87
CA PHE A 198 7.70 -2.51 8.07
C PHE A 198 6.26 -2.05 8.35
N THR A 199 5.28 -2.90 8.07
CA THR A 199 3.86 -2.60 8.29
C THR A 199 3.40 -3.23 9.61
N ARG A 200 3.03 -2.39 10.60
CA ARG A 200 2.58 -2.87 11.93
C ARG A 200 1.34 -3.76 11.81
N ALA A 201 0.40 -3.39 10.93
CA ALA A 201 -0.80 -4.17 10.67
C ALA A 201 -0.45 -5.59 10.18
N GLY A 202 0.58 -5.72 9.32
CA GLY A 202 1.05 -7.00 8.84
C GLY A 202 1.58 -7.93 9.90
N LEU A 203 2.40 -7.39 10.79
CA LEU A 203 2.91 -8.16 11.93
C LEU A 203 1.78 -8.61 12.86
N LEU A 204 0.83 -7.73 13.16
CA LEU A 204 -0.32 -8.04 13.99
C LEU A 204 -1.22 -9.10 13.32
N SER A 205 -1.54 -8.92 12.05
CA SER A 205 -2.37 -9.84 11.27
C SER A 205 -1.74 -11.24 11.18
N MET A 206 -0.44 -11.31 10.94
CA MET A 206 0.31 -12.58 10.96
C MET A 206 0.24 -13.25 12.34
N ALA A 207 0.46 -12.51 13.43
CA ALA A 207 0.37 -13.04 14.80
C ALA A 207 -1.05 -13.54 15.12
N VAL A 208 -2.09 -12.77 14.75
CA VAL A 208 -3.49 -13.19 14.91
C VAL A 208 -3.79 -14.46 14.12
N THR A 209 -3.32 -14.54 12.87
CA THR A 209 -3.48 -15.73 12.01
C THR A 209 -2.86 -16.98 12.64
N VAL A 210 -1.60 -16.88 13.08
CA VAL A 210 -0.88 -17.98 13.77
C VAL A 210 -1.63 -18.40 15.03
N THR A 211 -2.02 -17.43 15.86
CA THR A 211 -2.74 -17.69 17.12
C THR A 211 -4.08 -18.37 16.86
N MET A 212 -4.86 -17.85 15.92
CA MET A 212 -6.20 -18.38 15.60
C MET A 212 -6.12 -19.83 15.10
N VAL A 213 -5.22 -20.11 14.15
CA VAL A 213 -5.06 -21.47 13.61
C VAL A 213 -4.54 -22.43 14.68
N SER A 214 -3.60 -21.97 15.54
CA SER A 214 -3.07 -22.77 16.66
C SER A 214 -4.15 -23.08 17.70
N VAL A 215 -4.91 -22.07 18.14
CA VAL A 215 -5.99 -22.23 19.13
C VAL A 215 -7.08 -23.15 18.58
N TRP A 216 -7.50 -22.95 17.33
CA TRP A 216 -8.45 -23.86 16.69
C TRP A 216 -7.92 -25.30 16.66
N ARG A 217 -6.64 -25.49 16.31
CA ARG A 217 -6.03 -26.82 16.24
C ARG A 217 -5.95 -27.49 17.62
N VAL A 218 -5.48 -26.75 18.63
CA VAL A 218 -5.39 -27.28 20.00
C VAL A 218 -6.77 -27.69 20.53
N ARG A 219 -7.79 -26.87 20.27
CA ARG A 219 -9.17 -27.20 20.70
C ARG A 219 -9.76 -28.38 19.97
N SER A 220 -9.41 -28.59 18.69
CA SER A 220 -9.98 -29.68 17.89
C SER A 220 -9.21 -31.00 18.02
N ARG A 221 -7.89 -30.98 18.29
CA ARG A 221 -7.02 -32.17 18.27
C ARG A 221 -5.92 -32.19 19.34
N GLY A 222 -5.87 -31.21 20.21
CA GLY A 222 -4.78 -31.08 21.20
C GLY A 222 -3.46 -30.62 20.56
N ILE A 223 -2.37 -30.76 21.31
CA ILE A 223 -1.01 -30.39 20.86
C ILE A 223 -0.45 -31.55 20.02
N ASP A 224 -0.59 -31.45 18.73
CA ASP A 224 -0.14 -32.44 17.75
C ASP A 224 1.05 -31.98 16.90
N ALA A 225 1.39 -32.74 15.86
CA ALA A 225 2.46 -32.42 14.92
C ALA A 225 2.25 -31.08 14.19
N ALA A 226 0.98 -30.69 13.92
CA ALA A 226 0.69 -29.42 13.25
C ALA A 226 0.95 -28.24 14.17
N VAL A 227 0.54 -28.31 15.46
CA VAL A 227 0.83 -27.25 16.45
C VAL A 227 2.34 -27.11 16.65
N ARG A 228 3.09 -28.21 16.72
CA ARG A 228 4.56 -28.17 16.83
C ARG A 228 5.21 -27.55 15.60
N ALA A 229 4.72 -27.89 14.41
CA ALA A 229 5.22 -27.31 13.15
C ALA A 229 4.92 -25.79 13.07
N ILE A 230 3.73 -25.34 13.47
CA ILE A 230 3.40 -23.90 13.56
C ILE A 230 4.32 -23.21 14.55
N GLY A 231 4.58 -23.81 15.73
CA GLY A 231 5.53 -23.30 16.71
C GLY A 231 6.94 -23.18 16.14
N ALA A 232 7.44 -24.22 15.44
CA ALA A 232 8.74 -24.20 14.80
C ALA A 232 8.84 -23.09 13.73
N VAL A 233 7.81 -22.93 12.87
CA VAL A 233 7.74 -21.83 11.90
C VAL A 233 7.79 -20.48 12.62
N SER A 234 7.04 -20.31 13.71
CA SER A 234 7.03 -19.06 14.47
C SER A 234 8.40 -18.74 15.08
N VAL A 235 9.11 -19.75 15.59
CA VAL A 235 10.49 -19.60 16.09
C VAL A 235 11.45 -19.22 14.96
N LEU A 236 11.34 -19.87 13.80
CA LEU A 236 12.18 -19.54 12.63
C LEU A 236 11.93 -18.10 12.15
N ILE A 237 10.68 -17.65 12.12
CA ILE A 237 10.31 -16.27 11.78
C ILE A 237 10.89 -15.29 12.80
N ALA A 238 10.76 -15.57 14.10
CA ALA A 238 11.31 -14.72 15.15
C ALA A 238 12.83 -14.66 15.09
N ALA A 239 13.51 -15.78 14.82
CA ALA A 239 14.94 -15.84 14.65
C ALA A 239 15.40 -15.05 13.41
N SER A 240 14.74 -15.24 12.26
CA SER A 240 15.01 -14.46 11.04
C SER A 240 14.86 -12.96 11.31
N PHE A 241 13.78 -12.55 11.97
CA PHE A 241 13.55 -11.16 12.37
C PHE A 241 14.66 -10.60 13.26
N ALA A 242 15.09 -11.35 14.27
CA ALA A 242 16.12 -10.94 15.21
C ALA A 242 17.50 -10.78 14.55
N VAL A 243 17.82 -11.65 13.56
CA VAL A 243 19.11 -11.64 12.85
C VAL A 243 19.12 -10.60 11.72
N SER A 244 18.01 -10.47 10.99
CA SER A 244 17.95 -9.62 9.79
C SER A 244 17.79 -8.13 10.09
N ARG A 245 17.53 -7.74 11.36
CA ARG A 245 17.18 -6.35 11.72
C ARG A 245 17.98 -5.82 12.89
N PRO A 246 18.55 -4.60 12.77
CA PRO A 246 19.06 -3.87 13.92
C PRO A 246 17.91 -3.59 14.90
N ALA A 247 18.08 -3.90 16.17
CA ALA A 247 17.08 -3.65 17.21
C ALA A 247 16.60 -2.18 17.22
N GLN A 248 17.51 -1.27 16.90
CA GLN A 248 17.23 0.16 16.79
C GLN A 248 16.20 0.50 15.70
N SER A 249 16.29 -0.13 14.51
CA SER A 249 15.33 0.09 13.42
C SER A 249 13.93 -0.42 13.78
N VAL A 250 13.87 -1.55 14.46
CA VAL A 250 12.61 -2.12 14.95
C VAL A 250 11.98 -1.22 16.01
N TRP A 251 12.77 -0.78 16.98
CA TRP A 251 12.32 0.11 18.04
C TRP A 251 11.81 1.44 17.48
N LEU A 252 12.57 2.07 16.59
CA LEU A 252 12.15 3.30 15.92
C LEU A 252 10.82 3.13 15.21
N ARG A 253 10.59 1.98 14.55
CA ARG A 253 9.33 1.72 13.84
C ARG A 253 8.17 1.47 14.80
N LEU A 254 8.40 0.82 15.93
CA LEU A 254 7.36 0.56 16.92
C LEU A 254 6.95 1.83 17.69
N THR A 255 7.89 2.73 17.94
CA THR A 255 7.69 3.94 18.76
C THR A 255 7.38 5.20 17.95
N SER A 256 7.70 5.27 16.65
CA SER A 256 7.40 6.43 15.82
C SER A 256 5.95 6.44 15.36
N GLU A 257 5.26 7.57 15.53
CA GLU A 257 3.87 7.75 15.08
C GLU A 257 3.72 7.97 13.56
N GLY A 258 4.78 7.86 12.81
CA GLY A 258 4.77 8.08 11.38
C GLY A 258 6.08 8.63 10.86
N GLN A 259 6.03 9.33 9.75
CA GLN A 259 7.20 9.90 9.06
C GLN A 259 7.60 11.28 9.60
N GLU A 260 7.07 11.70 10.74
CA GLU A 260 7.31 12.99 11.31
C GLU A 260 8.74 13.10 11.87
N ASN A 261 9.40 14.20 11.56
CA ASN A 261 10.73 14.55 12.05
C ASN A 261 11.91 13.66 11.61
N TRP A 262 11.77 12.85 10.57
CA TRP A 262 12.93 12.12 10.04
C TRP A 262 13.90 13.02 9.28
N TYR A 263 13.38 13.88 8.42
CA TYR A 263 14.11 14.77 7.52
C TYR A 263 13.86 16.21 7.94
N ARG A 264 14.71 16.71 8.84
CA ARG A 264 14.60 18.08 9.39
C ARG A 264 15.97 18.72 9.49
N SER A 265 16.03 19.99 9.16
CA SER A 265 17.22 20.80 9.30
C SER A 265 16.87 22.15 9.91
N ALA A 266 17.74 22.69 10.74
CA ALA A 266 17.79 24.10 11.08
C ALA A 266 18.99 24.70 10.34
N ILE A 267 18.75 25.78 9.60
CA ILE A 267 19.75 26.41 8.73
C ILE A 267 19.90 27.86 9.17
N GLU A 268 21.12 28.28 9.39
CA GLU A 268 21.47 29.64 9.81
C GLU A 268 22.30 30.32 8.70
N PRO A 269 21.67 30.84 7.65
CA PRO A 269 22.37 31.53 6.57
C PRO A 269 22.53 33.02 6.87
N PRO A 270 23.40 33.74 6.15
CA PRO A 270 23.45 35.22 6.20
C PRO A 270 22.14 35.81 5.63
N ASP A 271 21.73 36.95 6.17
CA ASP A 271 20.47 37.60 5.82
C ASP A 271 20.46 38.17 4.39
N ASP A 272 21.56 38.82 3.96
CA ASP A 272 21.70 39.44 2.62
C ASP A 272 23.01 39.02 1.94
N ILE A 273 22.95 38.71 0.66
CA ILE A 273 24.07 38.19 -0.11
C ILE A 273 24.14 38.91 -1.46
N HIS A 274 25.32 39.40 -1.81
CA HIS A 274 25.57 40.10 -3.07
C HIS A 274 26.33 39.18 -4.05
N PHE A 275 25.89 39.16 -5.31
CA PHE A 275 26.52 38.42 -6.39
C PHE A 275 26.66 39.30 -7.64
N ALA A 276 27.67 39.01 -8.45
CA ALA A 276 27.62 39.39 -9.86
C ALA A 276 26.77 38.38 -10.64
N ALA A 277 26.15 38.79 -11.76
CA ALA A 277 25.35 37.92 -12.60
C ALA A 277 26.18 36.68 -13.05
N GLY A 278 25.63 35.45 -12.83
CA GLY A 278 26.28 34.20 -13.13
C GLY A 278 27.44 33.79 -12.24
N GLN A 279 27.80 34.62 -11.22
CA GLN A 279 28.90 34.33 -10.30
C GLN A 279 28.62 33.10 -9.46
N THR A 280 29.66 32.27 -9.26
CA THR A 280 29.64 31.20 -8.26
C THR A 280 30.46 31.65 -7.03
N ARG A 281 29.86 31.52 -5.84
CA ARG A 281 30.52 31.86 -4.56
C ARG A 281 30.35 30.68 -3.58
N GLN A 282 31.38 30.55 -2.72
CA GLN A 282 31.31 29.64 -1.55
C GLN A 282 30.82 30.46 -0.34
N ILE A 283 29.68 30.05 0.22
CA ILE A 283 29.03 30.72 1.35
C ILE A 283 29.04 29.77 2.54
N PRO A 284 29.69 30.14 3.66
CA PRO A 284 29.65 29.36 4.87
C PRO A 284 28.27 29.44 5.50
N ILE A 285 27.63 28.31 5.72
CA ILE A 285 26.29 28.19 6.30
C ILE A 285 26.34 27.17 7.43
N ARG A 286 25.83 27.56 8.59
CA ARG A 286 25.67 26.66 9.73
C ARG A 286 24.40 25.89 9.57
N VAL A 287 24.49 24.53 9.68
CA VAL A 287 23.37 23.62 9.50
C VAL A 287 23.35 22.62 10.63
N THR A 288 22.20 22.49 11.27
CA THR A 288 21.97 21.53 12.34
C THR A 288 21.00 20.43 11.86
N ASN A 289 21.35 19.19 12.07
CA ASN A 289 20.47 18.08 11.81
C ASN A 289 19.44 17.95 12.96
N THR A 290 18.28 18.52 12.78
CA THR A 290 17.16 18.42 13.75
C THR A 290 16.26 17.21 13.47
N GLY A 291 16.62 16.40 12.47
CA GLY A 291 15.94 15.17 12.11
C GLY A 291 16.44 13.96 12.91
N ARG A 292 16.09 12.79 12.41
CA ARG A 292 16.47 11.49 13.01
C ARG A 292 17.35 10.63 12.11
N VAL A 293 17.64 11.09 10.90
CA VAL A 293 18.48 10.38 9.91
C VAL A 293 19.82 11.08 9.86
N THR A 294 20.91 10.33 9.94
CA THR A 294 22.27 10.84 9.66
C THR A 294 22.37 11.23 8.20
N TRP A 295 22.95 12.40 7.91
CA TRP A 295 23.17 12.86 6.54
C TRP A 295 24.58 12.49 6.11
N ASP A 296 24.69 11.63 5.14
CA ASP A 296 25.97 11.22 4.60
C ASP A 296 25.97 11.38 3.07
N SER A 297 26.96 12.12 2.57
CA SER A 297 27.14 12.35 1.13
C SER A 297 27.76 11.16 0.42
N THR A 298 28.22 10.14 1.15
CA THR A 298 28.74 8.88 0.61
C THR A 298 27.69 7.76 0.59
N ASP A 299 26.51 7.97 1.21
CA ASP A 299 25.40 7.02 1.21
C ASP A 299 24.80 6.82 -0.19
N ASN A 300 24.03 5.77 -0.34
CA ASN A 300 23.24 5.52 -1.55
C ASN A 300 21.74 5.38 -1.21
N PRO A 301 20.92 6.42 -1.51
CA PRO A 301 21.25 7.69 -2.15
C PRO A 301 21.88 8.72 -1.18
N PRO A 302 22.79 9.56 -1.69
CA PRO A 302 23.54 10.51 -0.89
C PRO A 302 22.70 11.70 -0.43
N PHE A 303 23.14 12.33 0.66
CA PHE A 303 22.62 13.61 1.12
C PHE A 303 23.52 14.76 0.68
N TYR A 304 22.89 15.88 0.25
CA TYR A 304 23.60 17.10 -0.11
C TYR A 304 22.92 18.32 0.48
N PHE A 305 23.70 19.34 0.79
CA PHE A 305 23.20 20.68 0.99
C PHE A 305 22.98 21.36 -0.36
N SER A 306 21.89 22.13 -0.50
CA SER A 306 21.53 22.79 -1.75
C SER A 306 20.63 24.01 -1.50
N TYR A 307 20.07 24.60 -2.56
CA TYR A 307 19.26 25.82 -2.49
C TYR A 307 18.35 25.95 -3.71
N HIS A 308 17.38 26.85 -3.61
CA HIS A 308 16.48 27.24 -4.71
C HIS A 308 16.52 28.77 -4.87
N TRP A 309 16.52 29.26 -6.10
CA TRP A 309 16.38 30.67 -6.40
C TRP A 309 14.91 31.04 -6.60
N LEU A 310 14.45 32.07 -5.89
CA LEU A 310 13.08 32.58 -5.93
C LEU A 310 13.06 34.05 -6.34
N GLU A 311 11.96 34.52 -6.92
CA GLU A 311 11.70 35.97 -7.09
C GLU A 311 11.62 36.67 -5.73
N ALA A 312 12.01 37.94 -5.67
CA ALA A 312 12.07 38.68 -4.40
C ALA A 312 10.70 38.83 -3.72
N THR A 313 9.64 39.05 -4.49
CA THR A 313 8.31 39.44 -4.01
C THR A 313 7.26 38.35 -4.12
N ALA A 314 7.56 37.25 -4.82
CA ALA A 314 6.62 36.15 -5.05
C ALA A 314 7.30 34.81 -4.77
N ASP A 315 6.50 33.81 -4.34
CA ASP A 315 6.97 32.43 -4.17
C ASP A 315 7.06 31.71 -5.53
N ARG A 316 7.73 32.34 -6.49
CA ARG A 316 7.99 31.80 -7.82
C ARG A 316 9.44 31.40 -7.94
N VAL A 317 9.67 30.21 -8.39
CA VAL A 317 11.00 29.62 -8.57
C VAL A 317 11.62 30.10 -9.87
N VAL A 318 12.79 30.67 -9.77
CA VAL A 318 13.67 31.04 -10.90
C VAL A 318 14.57 29.86 -11.29
N ALA A 319 15.13 29.17 -10.28
CA ALA A 319 15.89 27.95 -10.46
C ALA A 319 15.61 27.01 -9.26
N PHE A 320 15.00 25.86 -9.52
CA PHE A 320 14.68 24.88 -8.47
C PHE A 320 15.91 24.05 -8.09
N GLU A 321 16.71 23.63 -9.05
CA GLU A 321 17.86 22.77 -8.85
C GLU A 321 19.12 23.61 -8.59
N GLY A 322 19.44 23.85 -7.31
CA GLY A 322 20.72 24.44 -6.89
C GLY A 322 21.88 23.46 -7.00
N ALA A 323 23.11 23.98 -6.97
CA ALA A 323 24.30 23.12 -6.93
C ALA A 323 24.31 22.26 -5.65
N ARG A 324 24.74 21.02 -5.78
CA ARG A 324 24.90 20.10 -4.67
C ARG A 324 26.23 20.35 -3.97
N THR A 325 26.18 20.53 -2.66
CA THR A 325 27.38 20.65 -1.81
C THR A 325 27.41 19.45 -0.86
N ALA A 326 28.47 18.67 -0.94
CA ALA A 326 28.66 17.50 -0.07
C ALA A 326 28.95 17.95 1.38
N PHE A 327 28.47 17.19 2.35
CA PHE A 327 28.91 17.30 3.73
C PHE A 327 30.32 16.70 3.87
N ALA A 328 31.19 17.38 4.63
CA ALA A 328 32.59 16.96 4.81
C ALA A 328 32.70 15.65 5.63
N ALA A 329 31.72 15.40 6.48
CA ALA A 329 31.58 14.17 7.28
C ALA A 329 30.08 13.88 7.48
N PRO A 330 29.69 12.65 7.83
CA PRO A 330 28.31 12.34 8.20
C PRO A 330 27.84 13.24 9.35
N VAL A 331 26.64 13.80 9.22
CA VAL A 331 26.04 14.71 10.22
C VAL A 331 24.97 13.94 10.99
N ALA A 332 25.29 13.52 12.21
CA ALA A 332 24.39 12.76 13.07
C ALA A 332 23.18 13.61 13.56
N PRO A 333 22.07 12.99 14.02
CA PRO A 333 21.00 13.71 14.69
C PRO A 333 21.50 14.58 15.84
N ALA A 334 20.95 15.81 15.92
CA ALA A 334 21.34 16.89 16.83
C ALA A 334 22.75 17.49 16.60
N GLU A 335 23.49 17.02 15.61
CA GLU A 335 24.80 17.56 15.27
C GLU A 335 24.69 18.81 14.40
N THR A 336 25.62 19.75 14.61
CA THR A 336 25.75 20.99 13.83
C THR A 336 27.05 20.98 13.05
N THR A 337 26.98 21.31 11.77
CA THR A 337 28.15 21.44 10.89
C THR A 337 28.12 22.77 10.13
N THR A 338 29.26 23.18 9.59
CA THR A 338 29.35 24.34 8.69
C THR A 338 29.64 23.85 7.28
N VAL A 339 28.70 24.10 6.37
CA VAL A 339 28.81 23.74 4.94
C VAL A 339 29.27 24.99 4.17
N ARG A 340 30.26 24.85 3.31
CA ARG A 340 30.63 25.89 2.35
C ARG A 340 29.79 25.70 1.08
N ALA A 341 28.58 26.26 1.11
CA ALA A 341 27.63 26.09 0.02
C ALA A 341 28.12 26.71 -1.29
N SER A 342 28.23 25.94 -2.34
CA SER A 342 28.57 26.44 -3.68
C SER A 342 27.32 27.02 -4.33
N VAL A 343 27.19 28.34 -4.36
CA VAL A 343 26.01 29.05 -4.86
C VAL A 343 26.33 29.72 -6.17
N ARG A 344 25.60 29.37 -7.23
CA ARG A 344 25.66 30.03 -8.54
C ARG A 344 24.48 30.98 -8.70
N ALA A 345 24.78 32.27 -8.91
CA ALA A 345 23.78 33.30 -9.12
C ALA A 345 23.08 33.16 -10.49
N PRO A 346 21.82 33.63 -10.59
CA PRO A 346 21.15 33.82 -11.87
C PRO A 346 21.94 34.73 -12.82
N ASN A 347 21.76 34.55 -14.12
CA ASN A 347 22.38 35.38 -15.14
C ASN A 347 21.69 36.74 -15.31
N GLN A 348 20.53 36.93 -14.70
CA GLN A 348 19.76 38.16 -14.75
C GLN A 348 19.99 38.98 -13.48
N ILE A 349 20.23 40.30 -13.66
CA ILE A 349 20.32 41.21 -12.55
C ILE A 349 18.96 41.38 -11.88
N GLY A 350 18.95 41.61 -10.57
CA GLY A 350 17.73 41.84 -9.81
C GLY A 350 17.84 41.46 -8.35
N ARG A 351 16.72 41.58 -7.64
CA ARG A 351 16.58 41.13 -6.26
C ARG A 351 15.92 39.76 -6.26
N TYR A 352 16.45 38.85 -5.46
CA TYR A 352 16.03 37.45 -5.35
C TYR A 352 15.95 37.03 -3.89
N ARG A 353 15.37 35.85 -3.65
CA ARG A 353 15.52 35.12 -2.39
C ARG A 353 16.20 33.77 -2.69
N ILE A 354 17.06 33.36 -1.80
CA ILE A 354 17.64 32.01 -1.81
C ILE A 354 16.94 31.23 -0.71
N ALA A 355 16.19 30.18 -1.07
CA ALA A 355 15.68 29.25 -0.11
C ALA A 355 16.69 28.11 0.04
N TRP A 356 17.17 27.93 1.26
CA TRP A 356 18.17 26.91 1.60
C TRP A 356 17.51 25.58 1.90
N ASP A 357 18.13 24.49 1.48
CA ASP A 357 17.54 23.16 1.63
C ASP A 357 18.59 22.06 1.76
N VAL A 358 18.15 20.91 2.26
CA VAL A 358 18.88 19.65 2.23
C VAL A 358 18.12 18.67 1.32
N VAL A 359 18.81 17.94 0.49
CA VAL A 359 18.25 16.97 -0.43
C VAL A 359 18.83 15.59 -0.19
N GLN A 360 17.99 14.56 -0.16
CA GLN A 360 18.41 13.19 -0.38
C GLN A 360 18.18 12.87 -1.86
N GLU A 361 19.27 12.69 -2.60
CA GLU A 361 19.23 12.64 -4.05
C GLU A 361 18.30 11.56 -4.59
N GLY A 362 17.47 11.95 -5.58
CA GLY A 362 16.46 11.06 -6.16
C GLY A 362 15.32 10.63 -5.22
N ARG A 363 15.26 11.15 -3.98
CA ARG A 363 14.21 10.80 -3.00
C ARG A 363 13.35 11.98 -2.60
N LEU A 364 13.90 12.98 -1.94
CA LEU A 364 13.13 14.11 -1.40
C LEU A 364 13.99 15.34 -1.13
N TRP A 365 13.34 16.48 -1.13
CA TRP A 365 13.83 17.74 -0.57
C TRP A 365 13.24 17.94 0.83
N PHE A 366 14.03 18.35 1.81
CA PHE A 366 13.53 18.53 3.17
C PHE A 366 12.43 19.60 3.26
N SER A 367 12.51 20.63 2.41
CA SER A 367 11.48 21.68 2.32
C SER A 367 10.12 21.17 1.84
N THR A 368 10.05 19.97 1.25
CA THR A 368 8.79 19.36 0.80
C THR A 368 8.14 18.46 1.85
N GLU A 369 8.84 18.19 2.95
CA GLU A 369 8.30 17.38 4.04
C GLU A 369 7.27 18.16 4.88
N PRO A 370 6.23 17.49 5.42
CA PRO A 370 5.22 18.13 6.23
C PRO A 370 5.82 18.88 7.43
N GLY A 371 5.44 20.16 7.61
CA GLY A 371 5.94 20.99 8.71
C GLY A 371 7.42 21.44 8.56
N ALA A 372 7.99 21.36 7.35
CA ALA A 372 9.32 21.90 7.09
C ALA A 372 9.33 23.43 7.23
N ILE A 373 10.35 23.95 7.89
CA ILE A 373 10.61 25.39 7.99
C ILE A 373 11.53 25.77 6.83
N ARG A 374 11.11 26.72 6.01
CA ARG A 374 11.92 27.27 4.92
C ARG A 374 12.72 28.45 5.41
N THR A 375 14.02 28.32 5.40
CA THR A 375 14.95 29.40 5.72
C THR A 375 15.39 30.08 4.43
N MET A 376 15.34 31.41 4.38
CA MET A 376 15.62 32.19 3.18
C MET A 376 16.59 33.32 3.48
N SER A 377 17.46 33.65 2.51
CA SER A 377 18.27 34.85 2.47
C SER A 377 17.78 35.78 1.37
N LEU A 378 17.92 37.08 1.56
CA LEU A 378 17.84 38.05 0.47
C LEU A 378 19.10 37.98 -0.37
N ALA A 379 18.98 38.17 -1.68
CA ALA A 379 20.11 38.18 -2.58
C ALA A 379 19.96 39.27 -3.63
N THR A 380 21.02 40.07 -3.82
CA THR A 380 21.10 41.09 -4.87
C THR A 380 22.10 40.63 -5.93
N VAL A 381 21.64 40.50 -7.15
CA VAL A 381 22.48 40.21 -8.31
C VAL A 381 22.69 41.47 -9.12
N SER A 382 23.95 41.90 -9.29
CA SER A 382 24.37 43.12 -9.99
C SER A 382 25.25 42.81 -11.19
N GLY A 383 25.64 43.85 -11.96
CA GLY A 383 26.44 43.72 -13.18
C GLY A 383 25.58 43.71 -14.44
N PHE A 384 25.91 42.89 -15.42
CA PHE A 384 25.20 42.82 -16.69
C PHE A 384 24.41 41.50 -16.81
N SER A 385 23.14 41.60 -17.21
CA SER A 385 22.33 40.42 -17.52
C SER A 385 22.78 39.77 -18.84
N PHE A 386 22.80 38.45 -18.88
CA PHE A 386 23.09 37.69 -20.09
C PHE A 386 22.20 36.41 -20.17
N GLY A 387 21.93 35.98 -21.41
CA GLY A 387 21.01 34.88 -21.68
C GLY A 387 19.53 35.26 -21.50
N ALA A 388 18.65 34.33 -21.81
CA ALA A 388 17.20 34.48 -21.65
C ALA A 388 16.80 34.37 -20.16
N ARG A 389 15.77 35.13 -19.76
CA ARG A 389 15.17 34.97 -18.43
C ARG A 389 14.49 33.60 -18.36
N PRO A 390 14.82 32.75 -17.38
CA PRO A 390 14.16 31.45 -17.27
C PRO A 390 12.67 31.61 -16.95
N PRO A 391 11.80 30.72 -17.41
CA PRO A 391 10.41 30.72 -17.00
C PRO A 391 10.31 30.43 -15.49
N THR A 392 9.46 31.17 -14.81
CA THR A 392 9.26 30.98 -13.37
C THR A 392 8.06 30.06 -13.11
N THR A 393 8.20 29.15 -12.16
CA THR A 393 7.15 28.23 -11.71
C THR A 393 6.79 28.50 -10.24
N ALA A 394 5.58 28.13 -9.83
CA ALA A 394 5.22 28.23 -8.40
C ALA A 394 6.10 27.29 -7.57
N LEU A 395 6.54 27.77 -6.40
CA LEU A 395 7.27 26.93 -5.46
C LEU A 395 6.36 25.83 -4.95
N PRO A 396 6.78 24.54 -5.02
CA PRO A 396 5.99 23.45 -4.46
C PRO A 396 5.71 23.69 -2.99
N LEU A 397 4.44 23.74 -2.61
CA LEU A 397 4.06 23.80 -1.20
C LEU A 397 4.34 22.44 -0.55
N PRO A 398 4.78 22.40 0.72
CA PRO A 398 4.87 21.16 1.46
C PRO A 398 3.54 20.41 1.41
N VAL A 399 3.61 19.12 1.12
CA VAL A 399 2.41 18.27 1.14
C VAL A 399 2.06 17.99 2.59
N GLU A 400 0.86 18.38 3.00
CA GLU A 400 0.38 18.17 4.36
C GLU A 400 -0.14 16.75 4.51
N ARG A 401 0.40 16.01 5.50
CA ARG A 401 0.02 14.62 5.81
C ARG A 401 -0.60 14.56 7.19
N PRO A 402 -1.94 14.52 7.28
CA PRO A 402 -2.63 14.48 8.56
C PRO A 402 -2.46 13.13 9.26
N GLY A 403 -2.48 13.15 10.60
CA GLY A 403 -2.52 11.94 11.40
C GLY A 403 -3.85 11.17 11.24
N ARG A 404 -3.87 9.90 11.63
CA ARG A 404 -5.09 9.05 11.49
C ARG A 404 -6.33 9.64 12.14
N TRP A 405 -6.19 10.21 13.33
CA TRP A 405 -7.32 10.83 14.03
C TRP A 405 -7.91 12.01 13.25
N GLN A 406 -7.06 12.84 12.66
CA GLN A 406 -7.48 13.95 11.82
C GLN A 406 -8.16 13.45 10.53
N LEU A 407 -7.66 12.36 9.92
CA LEU A 407 -8.30 11.71 8.77
C LEU A 407 -9.68 11.15 9.14
N TRP A 408 -9.79 10.44 10.27
CA TRP A 408 -11.05 9.84 10.71
C TRP A 408 -12.09 10.89 11.09
N SER A 409 -11.69 11.95 11.80
CA SER A 409 -12.58 13.07 12.11
C SER A 409 -13.06 13.80 10.85
N SER A 410 -12.19 13.96 9.85
CA SER A 410 -12.55 14.53 8.55
C SER A 410 -13.49 13.62 7.78
N ALA A 411 -13.30 12.32 7.84
CA ALA A 411 -14.19 11.33 7.25
C ALA A 411 -15.60 11.40 7.85
N LEU A 412 -15.70 11.48 9.17
CA LEU A 412 -17.00 11.61 9.85
C LEU A 412 -17.69 12.94 9.55
N ARG A 413 -16.96 14.05 9.45
CA ARG A 413 -17.52 15.35 9.03
C ARG A 413 -18.03 15.30 7.60
N LEU A 414 -17.27 14.68 6.69
CA LEU A 414 -17.65 14.52 5.30
C LEU A 414 -18.89 13.60 5.15
N PHE A 415 -18.96 12.53 5.93
CA PHE A 415 -20.14 11.67 6.02
C PHE A 415 -21.36 12.45 6.54
N ALA A 416 -21.21 13.25 7.61
CA ALA A 416 -22.30 14.05 8.16
C ALA A 416 -22.86 15.06 7.14
N ALA A 417 -22.04 15.57 6.24
CA ALA A 417 -22.46 16.44 5.14
C ALA A 417 -23.20 15.68 4.01
N HIS A 418 -22.94 14.39 3.85
CA HIS A 418 -23.50 13.54 2.78
C HIS A 418 -23.95 12.16 3.32
N PRO A 419 -24.95 12.07 4.24
CA PRO A 419 -25.17 10.86 5.02
C PRO A 419 -25.80 9.70 4.25
N VAL A 420 -26.60 9.95 3.21
CA VAL A 420 -27.42 8.90 2.56
C VAL A 420 -26.62 8.09 1.53
N LEU A 421 -26.03 8.76 0.54
CA LEU A 421 -25.28 8.15 -0.56
C LEU A 421 -23.77 8.47 -0.52
N GLY A 422 -23.33 9.29 0.43
CA GLY A 422 -21.94 9.70 0.53
C GLY A 422 -21.49 10.63 -0.60
N VAL A 423 -20.16 10.71 -0.79
CA VAL A 423 -19.53 11.62 -1.76
C VAL A 423 -19.05 10.93 -3.04
N GLY A 424 -19.39 9.69 -3.21
CA GLY A 424 -18.88 8.81 -4.27
C GLY A 424 -17.69 7.95 -3.78
N PRO A 425 -17.65 6.66 -4.18
CA PRO A 425 -16.57 5.74 -3.82
C PRO A 425 -15.19 6.27 -4.20
N ASP A 426 -14.18 6.10 -3.31
CA ASP A 426 -12.79 6.56 -3.47
C ASP A 426 -12.60 8.10 -3.55
N ASN A 427 -13.66 8.88 -3.34
CA ASN A 427 -13.57 10.34 -3.40
C ASN A 427 -13.13 10.99 -2.08
N PHE A 428 -13.07 10.27 -0.96
CA PHE A 428 -12.55 10.81 0.30
C PHE A 428 -11.21 11.50 0.09
N ARG A 429 -10.22 10.83 -0.51
CA ARG A 429 -8.86 11.33 -0.76
C ARG A 429 -8.81 12.63 -1.58
N LEU A 430 -9.86 12.93 -2.34
CA LEU A 430 -9.96 14.14 -3.18
C LEU A 430 -10.66 15.29 -2.45
N LEU A 431 -11.45 15.00 -1.40
CA LEU A 431 -12.34 15.94 -0.75
C LEU A 431 -12.01 16.23 0.72
N TYR A 432 -11.16 15.42 1.38
CA TYR A 432 -10.89 15.52 2.82
C TYR A 432 -10.18 16.81 3.24
N GLY A 433 -9.38 17.41 2.33
CA GLY A 433 -8.50 18.54 2.64
C GLY A 433 -9.20 19.69 3.38
N PRO A 434 -10.29 20.28 2.85
CA PRO A 434 -11.04 21.34 3.54
C PRO A 434 -11.60 20.90 4.90
N TYR A 435 -12.05 19.64 5.04
CA TYR A 435 -12.57 19.10 6.29
C TYR A 435 -11.48 18.81 7.33
N ALA A 436 -10.23 18.69 6.90
CA ALA A 436 -9.04 18.57 7.74
C ALA A 436 -8.36 19.93 8.00
N GLY A 437 -8.82 21.04 7.39
CA GLY A 437 -8.20 22.35 7.49
C GLY A 437 -6.86 22.47 6.77
N LEU A 438 -6.62 21.65 5.74
CA LEU A 438 -5.35 21.59 5.01
C LEU A 438 -5.39 22.47 3.76
N ARG A 439 -4.26 23.16 3.48
CA ARG A 439 -4.08 24.00 2.29
C ARG A 439 -3.58 23.19 1.09
N ASN A 440 -2.72 22.22 1.32
CA ASN A 440 -2.14 21.36 0.27
C ASN A 440 -2.22 19.87 0.66
N PRO A 441 -3.44 19.26 0.66
CA PRO A 441 -3.63 17.87 1.03
C PRO A 441 -3.06 16.91 -0.02
N ASP A 442 -2.42 15.82 0.43
CA ASP A 442 -1.99 14.74 -0.47
C ASP A 442 -3.21 13.97 -1.00
N ARG A 443 -3.55 14.14 -2.28
CA ARG A 443 -4.67 13.47 -2.95
C ARG A 443 -4.52 11.94 -3.06
N ARG A 444 -3.41 11.38 -2.59
CA ARG A 444 -3.19 9.93 -2.50
C ARG A 444 -3.50 9.38 -1.11
N THR A 445 -3.75 10.26 -0.15
CA THR A 445 -4.02 9.89 1.24
C THR A 445 -5.48 9.46 1.41
N HIS A 446 -5.68 8.20 1.75
CA HIS A 446 -6.96 7.64 2.14
C HIS A 446 -7.22 7.84 3.65
N SER A 447 -8.43 7.49 4.12
CA SER A 447 -8.77 7.55 5.55
C SER A 447 -7.96 6.55 6.39
N ASN A 448 -7.21 5.65 5.75
CA ASN A 448 -6.53 4.52 6.40
C ASN A 448 -7.50 3.65 7.23
N ASN A 449 -8.71 3.48 6.71
CA ASN A 449 -9.73 2.57 7.25
C ASN A 449 -10.74 2.27 6.13
N MET A 450 -10.76 1.00 5.69
CA MET A 450 -11.60 0.56 4.58
C MET A 450 -13.10 0.77 4.85
N TYR A 451 -13.53 0.62 6.10
CA TYR A 451 -14.94 0.76 6.49
C TYR A 451 -15.38 2.22 6.49
N LEU A 452 -14.51 3.14 6.94
CA LEU A 452 -14.76 4.58 6.83
C LEU A 452 -14.77 5.04 5.37
N GLU A 453 -13.88 4.51 4.53
CA GLU A 453 -13.91 4.80 3.08
C GLU A 453 -15.25 4.39 2.46
N MET A 454 -15.76 3.22 2.83
CA MET A 454 -17.06 2.73 2.35
C MET A 454 -18.21 3.62 2.86
N LEU A 455 -18.20 3.96 4.15
CA LEU A 455 -19.20 4.82 4.77
C LEU A 455 -19.24 6.22 4.13
N VAL A 456 -18.07 6.85 3.96
CA VAL A 456 -17.99 8.20 3.35
C VAL A 456 -18.30 8.15 1.87
N GLY A 457 -17.81 7.13 1.17
CA GLY A 457 -17.98 7.01 -0.28
C GLY A 457 -19.39 6.66 -0.71
N SER A 458 -20.13 5.88 0.08
CA SER A 458 -21.45 5.33 -0.32
C SER A 458 -22.56 5.60 0.71
N GLY A 459 -22.27 6.36 1.74
CA GLY A 459 -23.24 6.77 2.77
C GLY A 459 -23.79 5.59 3.59
N LEU A 460 -24.88 5.85 4.28
CA LEU A 460 -25.57 4.86 5.11
C LEU A 460 -26.08 3.66 4.27
N LEU A 461 -26.60 3.92 3.05
CA LEU A 461 -27.07 2.86 2.17
C LEU A 461 -25.93 1.92 1.77
N GLY A 462 -24.74 2.47 1.46
CA GLY A 462 -23.55 1.68 1.19
C GLY A 462 -23.06 0.90 2.41
N ALA A 463 -23.11 1.51 3.61
CA ALA A 463 -22.77 0.83 4.85
C ALA A 463 -23.70 -0.35 5.16
N LEU A 464 -25.01 -0.21 4.91
CA LEU A 464 -25.98 -1.30 5.08
C LEU A 464 -25.75 -2.43 4.07
N ALA A 465 -25.53 -2.10 2.78
CA ALA A 465 -25.24 -3.10 1.76
C ALA A 465 -23.90 -3.83 2.04
N CYS A 466 -22.86 -3.09 2.46
CA CYS A 466 -21.60 -3.65 2.90
C CYS A 466 -21.76 -4.54 4.14
N GLY A 467 -22.54 -4.10 5.13
CA GLY A 467 -22.87 -4.88 6.33
C GLY A 467 -23.56 -6.21 5.99
N TRP A 468 -24.50 -6.19 5.02
CA TRP A 468 -25.12 -7.42 4.53
C TRP A 468 -24.10 -8.35 3.87
N LEU A 469 -23.21 -7.81 3.01
CA LEU A 469 -22.14 -8.58 2.39
C LEU A 469 -21.19 -9.18 3.46
N LEU A 470 -20.74 -8.39 4.44
CA LEU A 470 -19.87 -8.84 5.51
C LEU A 470 -20.53 -9.92 6.38
N TRP A 471 -21.81 -9.79 6.69
CA TRP A 471 -22.56 -10.83 7.40
C TRP A 471 -22.59 -12.15 6.62
N ARG A 472 -22.84 -12.10 5.31
CA ARG A 472 -22.79 -13.30 4.45
C ARG A 472 -21.40 -13.92 4.39
N ILE A 473 -20.35 -13.08 4.31
CA ILE A 473 -18.95 -13.53 4.37
C ILE A 473 -18.67 -14.23 5.71
N ALA A 474 -19.10 -13.63 6.83
CA ALA A 474 -18.93 -14.23 8.15
C ALA A 474 -19.63 -15.60 8.25
N ALA A 475 -20.83 -15.75 7.69
CA ALA A 475 -21.53 -17.03 7.62
C ALA A 475 -20.75 -18.08 6.81
N LEU A 476 -20.14 -17.70 5.68
CA LEU A 476 -19.27 -18.59 4.90
C LEU A 476 -18.03 -19.02 5.67
N VAL A 477 -17.37 -18.10 6.35
CA VAL A 477 -16.20 -18.38 7.18
C VAL A 477 -16.57 -19.37 8.30
N ALA A 478 -17.68 -19.11 9.01
CA ALA A 478 -18.16 -19.98 10.08
C ALA A 478 -18.46 -21.41 9.55
N ALA A 479 -19.13 -21.52 8.41
CA ALA A 479 -19.41 -22.80 7.76
C ALA A 479 -18.12 -23.54 7.35
N GLY A 480 -17.12 -22.80 6.83
CA GLY A 480 -15.81 -23.34 6.46
C GLY A 480 -15.04 -23.88 7.67
N VAL A 481 -15.02 -23.15 8.79
CA VAL A 481 -14.40 -23.57 10.05
C VAL A 481 -15.10 -24.82 10.61
N HIS A 482 -16.43 -24.84 10.63
CA HIS A 482 -17.20 -25.99 11.08
C HIS A 482 -16.90 -27.23 10.23
N THR A 483 -16.88 -27.08 8.91
CA THR A 483 -16.55 -28.16 7.98
C THR A 483 -15.12 -28.68 8.18
N ALA A 484 -14.14 -27.80 8.44
CA ALA A 484 -12.75 -28.18 8.72
C ALA A 484 -12.63 -28.97 10.04
N THR A 485 -13.51 -28.71 11.00
CA THR A 485 -13.53 -29.41 12.29
C THR A 485 -14.06 -30.85 12.14
N ILE A 486 -15.08 -31.06 11.30
CA ILE A 486 -15.72 -32.35 11.08
C ILE A 486 -14.94 -33.21 10.09
N ASP A 487 -14.49 -32.63 8.96
CA ASP A 487 -13.83 -33.37 7.86
C ASP A 487 -12.33 -33.00 7.79
N GLN A 488 -11.49 -33.96 8.21
CA GLN A 488 -10.02 -33.79 8.16
C GLN A 488 -9.46 -33.53 6.76
N ARG A 489 -10.17 -33.92 5.69
CA ARG A 489 -9.75 -33.67 4.32
C ARG A 489 -9.90 -32.20 3.91
N LYS A 490 -10.70 -31.45 4.66
CA LYS A 490 -11.00 -30.03 4.42
C LYS A 490 -10.27 -29.07 5.37
N THR A 491 -9.26 -29.54 6.08
CA THR A 491 -8.49 -28.73 7.05
C THR A 491 -7.89 -27.45 6.44
N ALA A 492 -7.60 -27.43 5.13
CA ALA A 492 -7.12 -26.22 4.45
C ALA A 492 -8.11 -25.03 4.55
N SER A 493 -9.41 -25.30 4.79
CA SER A 493 -10.43 -24.24 4.95
C SER A 493 -10.16 -23.31 6.14
N ILE A 494 -9.41 -23.79 7.15
CA ILE A 494 -9.03 -22.93 8.28
C ILE A 494 -8.08 -21.80 7.84
N GLY A 495 -7.18 -22.09 6.89
CA GLY A 495 -6.31 -21.06 6.32
C GLY A 495 -7.10 -20.04 5.49
N VAL A 496 -8.14 -20.50 4.78
CA VAL A 496 -9.04 -19.58 4.05
C VAL A 496 -9.83 -18.69 5.02
N ALA A 497 -10.34 -19.27 6.11
CA ALA A 497 -11.02 -18.52 7.17
C ALA A 497 -10.08 -17.46 7.81
N ALA A 498 -8.84 -17.87 8.11
CA ALA A 498 -7.82 -16.97 8.63
C ALA A 498 -7.48 -15.83 7.64
N ALA A 499 -7.39 -16.13 6.35
CA ALA A 499 -7.15 -15.13 5.31
C ALA A 499 -8.26 -14.08 5.23
N VAL A 500 -9.53 -14.50 5.31
CA VAL A 500 -10.67 -13.56 5.32
C VAL A 500 -10.65 -12.68 6.58
N ILE A 501 -10.34 -13.25 7.74
CA ILE A 501 -10.22 -12.50 8.99
C ILE A 501 -9.05 -11.51 8.91
N ALA A 502 -7.90 -11.91 8.35
CA ALA A 502 -6.75 -11.02 8.14
C ALA A 502 -7.11 -9.81 7.28
N ILE A 503 -7.86 -10.01 6.17
CA ILE A 503 -8.39 -8.93 5.33
C ILE A 503 -9.25 -7.96 6.16
N GLY A 504 -10.17 -8.49 6.96
CA GLY A 504 -11.05 -7.69 7.79
C GLY A 504 -10.30 -6.86 8.84
N LEU A 505 -9.31 -7.44 9.50
CA LEU A 505 -8.48 -6.77 10.51
C LEU A 505 -7.58 -5.70 9.89
N HIS A 506 -6.91 -6.00 8.78
CA HIS A 506 -6.08 -5.01 8.10
C HIS A 506 -6.92 -3.84 7.60
N GLY A 507 -8.14 -4.08 7.15
CA GLY A 507 -9.10 -3.06 6.72
C GLY A 507 -9.49 -2.04 7.80
N LEU A 508 -9.28 -2.33 9.10
CA LEU A 508 -9.47 -1.36 10.18
C LEU A 508 -8.41 -0.26 10.19
N VAL A 509 -7.25 -0.50 9.60
CA VAL A 509 -6.09 0.38 9.69
C VAL A 509 -5.50 0.78 8.33
N ASP A 510 -6.07 0.29 7.23
CA ASP A 510 -5.68 0.70 5.86
C ASP A 510 -6.87 0.57 4.88
N SER A 511 -6.72 1.17 3.68
CA SER A 511 -7.68 1.10 2.57
C SER A 511 -6.96 0.59 1.33
N PHE A 512 -7.34 -0.59 0.86
CA PHE A 512 -6.61 -1.31 -0.21
C PHE A 512 -7.50 -1.80 -1.37
N LEU A 513 -8.80 -1.52 -1.35
CA LEU A 513 -9.73 -1.97 -2.39
C LEU A 513 -9.51 -1.29 -3.76
N SER A 514 -8.82 -0.16 -3.78
CA SER A 514 -8.52 0.57 -5.01
C SER A 514 -7.35 -0.01 -5.83
N PHE A 515 -6.68 -1.06 -5.33
CA PHE A 515 -5.52 -1.68 -5.99
C PHE A 515 -5.89 -3.01 -6.65
N THR A 516 -5.55 -3.19 -7.93
CA THR A 516 -5.93 -4.38 -8.70
C THR A 516 -5.46 -5.70 -8.07
N PRO A 517 -4.21 -5.87 -7.59
CA PRO A 517 -3.79 -7.12 -6.98
C PRO A 517 -4.58 -7.50 -5.73
N THR A 518 -5.03 -6.51 -4.95
CA THR A 518 -5.72 -6.76 -3.68
C THR A 518 -7.17 -7.14 -3.89
N TYR A 519 -7.94 -6.41 -4.71
CA TYR A 519 -9.33 -6.82 -4.93
C TYR A 519 -9.45 -8.16 -5.68
N VAL A 520 -8.48 -8.49 -6.55
CA VAL A 520 -8.39 -9.82 -7.19
C VAL A 520 -8.16 -10.91 -6.14
N LEU A 521 -7.18 -10.71 -5.25
CA LEU A 521 -6.88 -11.68 -4.20
C LEU A 521 -8.04 -11.84 -3.22
N ILE A 522 -8.73 -10.75 -2.86
CA ILE A 522 -9.94 -10.80 -2.02
C ILE A 522 -11.02 -11.61 -2.70
N ALA A 523 -11.31 -11.34 -3.97
CA ALA A 523 -12.32 -12.07 -4.74
C ALA A 523 -12.01 -13.57 -4.81
N LEU A 524 -10.75 -13.94 -5.07
CA LEU A 524 -10.31 -15.33 -5.07
C LEU A 524 -10.43 -15.97 -3.68
N THR A 525 -10.03 -15.27 -2.62
CA THR A 525 -10.12 -15.77 -1.24
C THR A 525 -11.58 -16.02 -0.83
N LEU A 526 -12.50 -15.13 -1.21
CA LEU A 526 -13.93 -15.30 -0.98
C LEU A 526 -14.51 -16.49 -1.79
N ALA A 527 -14.02 -16.69 -3.02
CA ALA A 527 -14.38 -17.87 -3.82
C ALA A 527 -13.85 -19.16 -3.18
N PHE A 528 -12.66 -19.16 -2.59
CA PHE A 528 -12.14 -20.29 -1.83
C PHE A 528 -13.00 -20.59 -0.59
N ALA A 529 -13.47 -19.54 0.10
CA ALA A 529 -14.36 -19.68 1.24
C ALA A 529 -15.70 -20.33 0.83
N ASP A 530 -16.30 -19.86 -0.25
CA ASP A 530 -17.55 -20.41 -0.78
C ASP A 530 -17.37 -21.87 -1.25
N ALA A 531 -16.30 -22.18 -1.98
CA ALA A 531 -15.98 -23.54 -2.43
C ALA A 531 -15.63 -24.51 -1.28
N SER A 532 -15.26 -24.00 -0.10
CA SER A 532 -14.94 -24.79 1.09
C SER A 532 -16.18 -25.16 1.90
N GLY A 533 -17.28 -24.42 1.77
CA GLY A 533 -18.54 -24.64 2.48
C GLY A 533 -19.30 -25.89 2.01
N PRO A 534 -20.35 -26.29 2.75
CA PRO A 534 -21.26 -27.32 2.31
C PRO A 534 -21.98 -26.83 1.04
N ARG A 535 -21.76 -27.47 -0.09
CA ARG A 535 -22.55 -27.21 -1.30
C ARG A 535 -23.97 -27.71 -1.07
N THR A 536 -24.94 -26.81 -1.06
CA THR A 536 -26.33 -27.20 -1.29
C THR A 536 -26.38 -27.80 -2.70
N THR A 537 -26.47 -29.11 -2.78
CA THR A 537 -26.84 -29.81 -4.00
C THR A 537 -28.25 -29.36 -4.37
N THR A 538 -28.36 -28.25 -5.10
CA THR A 538 -29.56 -27.97 -5.88
C THR A 538 -29.59 -29.07 -6.94
N GLY A 539 -30.45 -30.07 -6.69
CA GLY A 539 -30.57 -31.28 -7.47
C GLY A 539 -30.67 -31.00 -8.97
N THR A 540 -29.68 -31.43 -9.72
CA THR A 540 -29.91 -31.86 -11.08
C THR A 540 -30.48 -33.28 -10.99
N HIS A 541 -31.80 -33.39 -11.11
CA HIS A 541 -32.50 -34.59 -11.52
C HIS A 541 -32.00 -34.97 -12.93
N ALA A 542 -30.88 -35.68 -13.03
CA ALA A 542 -30.37 -36.17 -14.31
C ALA A 542 -29.55 -37.46 -14.15
N ASP A 543 -29.73 -38.20 -13.04
CA ASP A 543 -29.20 -39.58 -12.94
C ASP A 543 -30.26 -40.50 -12.38
N ARG A 544 -31.37 -40.59 -13.11
CA ARG A 544 -32.31 -41.73 -13.10
C ARG A 544 -32.99 -41.80 -14.47
N VAL A 545 -32.34 -42.43 -15.43
CA VAL A 545 -32.89 -43.33 -16.43
C VAL A 545 -31.75 -44.21 -16.93
#